data_d78befe781a8cfe648d60aa4c8c6e757
#
_entry.id   d78befe781a8cfe648d60aa4c8c6e757
#
_cell.length_a   1.000
_cell.length_b   1.000
_cell.length_c   1.000
_cell.angle_alpha   90.00
_cell.angle_beta   90.00
_cell.angle_gamma   90.00
#
_symmetry.space_group_name_H-M   'P 1'
#
loop_
_entity.id
_entity.type
_entity.pdbx_description
1 polymer ?
#
loop_
_entity_poly.entity_id
_entity_poly.type
_entity_poly.pdbx_seq_one_letter_code
_entity_poly.pdbx_strand_id
1 'polypeptide(L)'
;MRRQFLNLVMLLTLTAVVYSCQKKAETVNNEAVSLEVLNQVAAMGFNNEGVIAADGGYIVEGDIFIPASDLGKKVNSPSLLVASEEQYRTTNLVNVSGGTRTINVSLNTTASYFVSALDEAIARYNAENLTLQFQRVTGTGDINIVTYYEVSNTLGSAGFPSGGNPYNQIRMNTYWYNANTNINYLATIIAHEMGHCIGFRHTDYMNRAYS
;
A
#
# COMPACT_ATOMS: atom_id res chain seq x y z
N MET A 1 29.64 -10.91 -55.65
CA MET A 1 29.66 -11.63 -54.35
C MET A 1 29.86 -10.73 -53.13
N ARG A 2 30.80 -9.75 -53.15
CA ARG A 2 31.09 -8.89 -51.97
C ARG A 2 29.93 -7.95 -51.56
N ARG A 3 29.12 -7.47 -52.52
CA ARG A 3 27.97 -6.56 -52.25
C ARG A 3 26.73 -7.30 -51.67
N GLN A 4 26.54 -8.56 -52.00
CA GLN A 4 25.43 -9.33 -51.47
C GLN A 4 25.68 -9.78 -50.01
N PHE A 5 26.96 -9.98 -49.65
CA PHE A 5 27.35 -10.30 -48.27
C PHE A 5 27.15 -9.12 -47.31
N LEU A 6 27.41 -7.89 -47.80
CA LEU A 6 27.23 -6.67 -46.99
C LEU A 6 25.72 -6.42 -46.67
N ASN A 7 24.85 -6.68 -47.63
CA ASN A 7 23.41 -6.52 -47.45
C ASN A 7 22.79 -7.60 -46.52
N LEU A 8 23.36 -8.81 -46.52
CA LEU A 8 22.92 -9.88 -45.64
C LEU A 8 23.34 -9.64 -44.19
N VAL A 9 24.56 -9.10 -43.97
CA VAL A 9 25.05 -8.75 -42.63
C VAL A 9 24.26 -7.54 -42.07
N MET A 10 23.90 -6.56 -42.93
CA MET A 10 23.11 -5.41 -42.49
C MET A 10 21.65 -5.76 -42.18
N LEU A 11 21.09 -6.79 -42.82
CA LEU A 11 19.76 -7.27 -42.55
C LEU A 11 19.70 -8.10 -41.23
N LEU A 12 20.78 -8.84 -40.92
CA LEU A 12 20.87 -9.60 -39.66
C LEU A 12 21.10 -8.73 -38.41
N THR A 13 21.74 -7.54 -38.58
CA THR A 13 21.93 -6.62 -37.46
C THR A 13 20.71 -5.79 -37.14
N LEU A 14 19.77 -5.63 -38.08
CA LEU A 14 18.53 -4.87 -37.88
C LEU A 14 17.46 -5.69 -37.13
N THR A 15 17.56 -7.03 -37.16
CA THR A 15 16.61 -7.92 -36.43
C THR A 15 16.96 -8.12 -34.95
N ALA A 16 18.17 -7.74 -34.50
CA ALA A 16 18.60 -7.91 -33.12
C ALA A 16 18.18 -6.77 -32.17
N VAL A 17 17.62 -5.65 -32.68
CA VAL A 17 17.30 -4.45 -31.87
C VAL A 17 15.84 -4.43 -31.38
N VAL A 18 14.98 -5.30 -31.85
CA VAL A 18 13.56 -5.34 -31.42
C VAL A 18 13.27 -6.32 -30.27
N TYR A 19 14.31 -6.88 -29.63
CA TYR A 19 14.13 -7.80 -28.50
C TYR A 19 14.44 -7.15 -27.14
N SER A 20 14.09 -5.89 -26.98
CA SER A 20 14.25 -5.23 -25.67
C SER A 20 12.98 -4.50 -25.31
N CYS A 21 12.47 -4.84 -24.13
CA CYS A 21 11.34 -4.23 -23.42
C CYS A 21 9.94 -4.68 -23.84
N GLN A 22 9.67 -5.97 -23.79
CA GLN A 22 8.36 -6.36 -23.30
C GLN A 22 8.41 -6.30 -21.74
N LYS A 23 8.01 -5.16 -21.16
CA LYS A 23 7.49 -5.17 -19.80
C LYS A 23 6.39 -6.22 -19.78
N LYS A 24 6.64 -7.31 -19.05
CA LYS A 24 5.62 -8.30 -18.74
C LYS A 24 4.48 -7.51 -18.11
N ALA A 25 3.38 -7.32 -18.83
CA ALA A 25 2.14 -6.92 -18.21
C ALA A 25 1.86 -8.01 -17.19
N GLU A 26 1.89 -7.67 -15.92
CA GLU A 26 1.39 -8.55 -14.88
C GLU A 26 -0.08 -8.78 -15.24
N THR A 27 -0.37 -9.98 -15.72
CA THR A 27 -1.75 -10.43 -15.90
C THR A 27 -2.33 -10.46 -14.51
N VAL A 28 -3.24 -9.52 -14.23
CA VAL A 28 -4.13 -9.60 -13.08
C VAL A 28 -4.78 -10.97 -13.18
N ASN A 29 -4.35 -11.89 -12.32
CA ASN A 29 -4.95 -13.19 -12.22
C ASN A 29 -6.29 -12.96 -11.52
N ASN A 30 -7.34 -12.78 -12.30
CA ASN A 30 -8.71 -12.57 -11.84
C ASN A 30 -9.30 -13.91 -11.39
N GLU A 31 -8.48 -14.76 -10.74
CA GLU A 31 -8.99 -15.94 -10.07
C GLU A 31 -9.85 -15.48 -8.89
N ALA A 32 -11.09 -15.90 -8.91
CA ALA A 32 -12.01 -15.63 -7.82
C ALA A 32 -11.37 -16.11 -6.50
N VAL A 33 -11.30 -15.20 -5.52
CA VAL A 33 -10.77 -15.53 -4.19
C VAL A 33 -11.56 -16.71 -3.62
N SER A 34 -10.87 -17.72 -3.12
CA SER A 34 -11.50 -18.94 -2.65
C SER A 34 -12.41 -18.69 -1.45
N LEU A 35 -13.47 -19.49 -1.31
CA LEU A 35 -14.40 -19.39 -0.19
C LEU A 35 -13.67 -19.60 1.16
N GLU A 36 -12.62 -20.41 1.19
CA GLU A 36 -11.79 -20.61 2.37
C GLU A 36 -11.12 -19.31 2.82
N VAL A 37 -10.52 -18.58 1.89
CA VAL A 37 -9.90 -17.26 2.16
C VAL A 37 -10.95 -16.25 2.64
N LEU A 38 -12.12 -16.19 1.98
CA LEU A 38 -13.22 -15.31 2.39
C LEU A 38 -13.69 -15.60 3.82
N ASN A 39 -13.78 -16.88 4.20
CA ASN A 39 -14.11 -17.29 5.56
C ASN A 39 -13.02 -16.92 6.57
N GLN A 40 -11.75 -17.04 6.19
CA GLN A 40 -10.63 -16.65 7.06
C GLN A 40 -10.60 -15.13 7.26
N VAL A 41 -10.82 -14.34 6.21
CA VAL A 41 -10.94 -12.87 6.27
C VAL A 41 -12.10 -12.48 7.22
N ALA A 42 -13.27 -13.09 7.07
CA ALA A 42 -14.41 -12.85 7.96
C ALA A 42 -14.10 -13.25 9.42
N ALA A 43 -13.41 -14.37 9.64
CA ALA A 43 -13.01 -14.81 10.99
C ALA A 43 -11.99 -13.86 11.64
N MET A 44 -11.24 -13.09 10.85
CA MET A 44 -10.36 -12.02 11.31
C MET A 44 -11.11 -10.72 11.61
N GLY A 45 -12.42 -10.65 11.37
CA GLY A 45 -13.27 -9.48 11.65
C GLY A 45 -13.23 -8.42 10.55
N PHE A 46 -12.91 -8.81 9.30
CA PHE A 46 -12.99 -7.94 8.13
C PHE A 46 -14.23 -8.27 7.29
N ASN A 47 -14.69 -7.29 6.53
CA ASN A 47 -15.67 -7.54 5.49
C ASN A 47 -15.03 -8.43 4.40
N ASN A 48 -15.70 -9.53 4.07
CA ASN A 48 -15.22 -10.46 3.04
C ASN A 48 -15.84 -10.20 1.65
N GLU A 49 -16.63 -9.15 1.49
CA GLU A 49 -17.11 -8.71 0.18
C GLU A 49 -16.02 -7.89 -0.53
N GLY A 50 -15.87 -8.11 -1.84
CA GLY A 50 -14.91 -7.36 -2.65
C GLY A 50 -13.45 -7.63 -2.33
N VAL A 51 -13.12 -8.75 -1.71
CA VAL A 51 -11.73 -9.17 -1.47
C VAL A 51 -11.03 -9.43 -2.81
N ILE A 52 -9.85 -8.85 -2.98
CA ILE A 52 -9.04 -8.95 -4.18
C ILE A 52 -7.71 -9.64 -3.85
N ALA A 53 -7.30 -10.61 -4.66
CA ALA A 53 -5.97 -11.20 -4.57
C ALA A 53 -4.91 -10.16 -4.98
N ALA A 54 -3.84 -10.05 -4.21
CA ALA A 54 -2.72 -9.16 -4.46
C ALA A 54 -1.40 -9.92 -4.25
N ASP A 55 -0.31 -9.35 -4.75
CA ASP A 55 1.01 -9.98 -4.57
C ASP A 55 1.33 -10.17 -3.08
N GLY A 56 1.50 -11.42 -2.69
CA GLY A 56 1.81 -11.85 -1.32
C GLY A 56 0.63 -11.84 -0.33
N GLY A 57 -0.61 -11.53 -0.77
CA GLY A 57 -1.77 -11.49 0.13
C GLY A 57 -3.07 -11.07 -0.53
N TYR A 58 -3.89 -10.34 0.22
CA TYR A 58 -5.23 -9.93 -0.20
C TYR A 58 -5.50 -8.49 0.20
N ILE A 59 -6.21 -7.75 -0.65
CA ILE A 59 -6.79 -6.45 -0.32
C ILE A 59 -8.22 -6.69 0.15
N VAL A 60 -8.51 -6.24 1.36
CA VAL A 60 -9.85 -6.28 1.97
C VAL A 60 -10.33 -4.86 2.24
N GLU A 61 -11.63 -4.65 2.30
CA GLU A 61 -12.24 -3.35 2.57
C GLU A 61 -11.73 -2.23 1.64
N GLY A 62 -11.18 -2.58 0.46
CA GLY A 62 -10.77 -1.68 -0.61
C GLY A 62 -9.30 -1.29 -0.61
N ASP A 63 -8.63 -1.26 0.55
CA ASP A 63 -7.27 -0.74 0.72
C ASP A 63 -6.45 -1.39 1.84
N ILE A 64 -7.04 -2.25 2.67
CA ILE A 64 -6.32 -2.94 3.74
C ILE A 64 -5.64 -4.19 3.19
N PHE A 65 -4.33 -4.25 3.26
CA PHE A 65 -3.56 -5.41 2.85
C PHE A 65 -3.39 -6.42 3.99
N ILE A 66 -3.82 -7.66 3.75
CA ILE A 66 -3.59 -8.80 4.64
C ILE A 66 -2.59 -9.73 3.97
N PRO A 67 -1.38 -9.92 4.54
CA PRO A 67 -0.44 -10.91 4.05
C PRO A 67 -1.06 -12.32 4.07
N ALA A 68 -0.83 -13.12 3.03
CA ALA A 68 -1.32 -14.50 2.96
C ALA A 68 -0.84 -15.35 4.17
N SER A 69 0.35 -15.04 4.70
CA SER A 69 0.90 -15.68 5.90
C SER A 69 0.12 -15.39 7.17
N ASP A 70 -0.74 -14.37 7.17
CA ASP A 70 -1.52 -13.95 8.34
C ASP A 70 -2.95 -14.50 8.32
N LEU A 71 -3.37 -15.04 7.16
CA LEU A 71 -4.65 -15.74 7.07
C LEU A 71 -4.68 -16.96 8.02
N GLY A 72 -5.81 -17.12 8.69
CA GLY A 72 -6.02 -18.23 9.64
C GLY A 72 -5.26 -18.10 10.95
N LYS A 73 -4.40 -17.10 11.12
CA LYS A 73 -3.89 -16.78 12.45
C LYS A 73 -5.06 -16.30 13.31
N LYS A 74 -5.21 -16.92 14.49
CA LYS A 74 -6.16 -16.40 15.48
C LYS A 74 -5.72 -14.98 15.81
N VAL A 75 -6.43 -14.02 15.27
CA VAL A 75 -6.34 -12.66 15.80
C VAL A 75 -6.92 -12.77 17.21
N ASN A 76 -6.07 -12.71 18.24
CA ASN A 76 -6.49 -12.57 19.62
C ASN A 76 -7.09 -11.18 19.83
N SER A 77 -8.05 -10.84 19.02
CA SER A 77 -8.74 -9.59 19.02
C SER A 77 -10.21 -9.87 18.93
N PRO A 78 -10.83 -10.15 20.06
CA PRO A 78 -12.25 -9.90 20.10
C PRO A 78 -12.39 -8.39 20.05
N SER A 79 -13.17 -7.95 19.13
CA SER A 79 -13.77 -6.64 19.14
C SER A 79 -12.80 -5.46 19.27
N LEU A 80 -12.87 -4.66 18.30
CA LEU A 80 -12.67 -3.25 18.34
C LEU A 80 -12.74 -2.70 19.75
N LEU A 81 -11.63 -2.25 20.22
CA LEU A 81 -11.65 -1.24 21.25
C LEU A 81 -12.15 0.02 20.54
N VAL A 82 -13.45 0.29 20.71
CA VAL A 82 -13.99 1.61 20.45
C VAL A 82 -13.20 2.54 21.36
N ALA A 83 -12.29 3.31 20.76
CA ALA A 83 -11.74 4.45 21.47
C ALA A 83 -12.94 5.32 21.84
N SER A 84 -12.96 5.93 23.00
CA SER A 84 -14.06 6.76 23.50
C SER A 84 -14.41 7.95 22.60
N GLU A 85 -13.72 8.12 21.51
CA GLU A 85 -13.87 9.14 20.48
C GLU A 85 -13.78 8.50 19.08
N GLU A 86 -14.84 7.82 18.66
CA GLU A 86 -15.20 7.48 17.27
C GLU A 86 -14.13 6.95 16.30
N GLN A 87 -12.93 6.55 16.73
CA GLN A 87 -11.91 5.97 15.87
C GLN A 87 -11.66 4.51 16.20
N TYR A 88 -11.85 3.66 15.19
CA TYR A 88 -11.57 2.24 15.32
C TYR A 88 -10.06 1.97 15.14
N ARG A 89 -9.49 1.11 15.99
CA ARG A 89 -8.11 0.72 15.92
C ARG A 89 -7.93 -0.79 16.07
N THR A 90 -6.80 -1.29 15.59
CA THR A 90 -6.39 -2.67 15.84
C THR A 90 -5.91 -2.84 17.30
N THR A 91 -5.83 -4.09 17.77
CA THR A 91 -5.23 -4.39 19.07
C THR A 91 -3.72 -4.27 19.04
N ASN A 92 -3.10 -4.58 17.89
CA ASN A 92 -1.68 -4.39 17.69
C ASN A 92 -1.44 -2.92 17.35
N LEU A 93 -0.69 -2.25 18.20
CA LEU A 93 -0.29 -0.86 18.01
C LEU A 93 1.23 -0.77 17.90
N VAL A 94 1.69 0.36 17.39
CA VAL A 94 3.10 0.72 17.44
C VAL A 94 3.50 0.97 18.89
N ASN A 95 4.56 0.30 19.34
CA ASN A 95 5.05 0.45 20.70
C ASN A 95 5.83 1.77 20.82
N VAL A 96 5.46 2.55 21.83
CA VAL A 96 6.15 3.78 22.23
C VAL A 96 6.70 3.58 23.64
N SER A 97 7.93 3.09 23.75
CA SER A 97 8.59 2.96 25.03
C SER A 97 9.41 4.21 25.34
N GLY A 98 9.05 4.91 26.42
CA GLY A 98 9.88 5.99 26.96
C GLY A 98 9.67 7.38 26.35
N GLY A 99 8.51 7.69 25.76
CA GLY A 99 8.20 9.04 25.29
C GLY A 99 7.73 9.09 23.83
N THR A 100 8.40 9.85 22.98
CA THR A 100 8.09 9.98 21.56
C THR A 100 8.88 8.95 20.74
N ARG A 101 8.22 8.31 19.76
CA ARG A 101 8.86 7.47 18.76
C ARG A 101 8.81 8.13 17.39
N THR A 102 9.96 8.27 16.75
CA THR A 102 10.04 8.70 15.33
C THR A 102 9.91 7.48 14.42
N ILE A 103 9.01 7.59 13.45
CA ILE A 103 8.80 6.62 12.37
C ILE A 103 9.38 7.21 11.09
N ASN A 104 10.35 6.54 10.52
CA ASN A 104 10.98 6.94 9.27
C ASN A 104 10.14 6.45 8.09
N VAL A 105 9.80 7.34 7.18
CA VAL A 105 9.02 7.03 5.98
C VAL A 105 9.87 7.28 4.75
N SER A 106 10.04 6.25 3.91
CA SER A 106 10.73 6.37 2.63
C SER A 106 9.76 6.31 1.45
N LEU A 107 10.23 6.81 0.30
CA LEU A 107 9.45 6.85 -0.94
C LEU A 107 10.33 6.36 -2.09
N ASN A 108 9.87 5.39 -2.88
CA ASN A 108 10.62 4.80 -3.99
C ASN A 108 10.58 5.62 -5.30
N THR A 109 9.93 6.77 -5.30
CA THR A 109 9.85 7.66 -6.46
C THR A 109 10.35 9.06 -6.13
N THR A 110 10.91 9.75 -7.12
CA THR A 110 11.35 11.15 -7.04
C THR A 110 10.32 12.12 -7.65
N ALA A 111 9.16 11.62 -8.07
CA ALA A 111 8.10 12.47 -8.62
C ALA A 111 7.69 13.53 -7.59
N SER A 112 7.83 14.81 -7.98
CA SER A 112 7.68 15.94 -7.06
C SER A 112 6.32 15.99 -6.37
N TYR A 113 5.25 15.60 -7.05
CA TYR A 113 3.91 15.57 -6.49
C TYR A 113 3.77 14.52 -5.38
N PHE A 114 4.41 13.35 -5.49
CA PHE A 114 4.45 12.37 -4.41
C PHE A 114 5.30 12.85 -3.23
N VAL A 115 6.44 13.45 -3.51
CA VAL A 115 7.33 13.99 -2.46
C VAL A 115 6.60 15.07 -1.66
N SER A 116 5.96 16.03 -2.34
CA SER A 116 5.22 17.12 -1.69
C SER A 116 4.01 16.58 -0.89
N ALA A 117 3.31 15.58 -1.42
CA ALA A 117 2.16 14.99 -0.73
C ALA A 117 2.59 14.20 0.52
N LEU A 118 3.71 13.48 0.48
CA LEU A 118 4.26 12.81 1.65
C LEU A 118 4.69 13.82 2.72
N ASP A 119 5.39 14.89 2.33
CA ASP A 119 5.81 15.94 3.27
C ASP A 119 4.59 16.60 3.94
N GLU A 120 3.51 16.85 3.19
CA GLU A 120 2.26 17.38 3.71
C GLU A 120 1.56 16.37 4.66
N ALA A 121 1.50 15.08 4.31
CA ALA A 121 0.92 14.04 5.16
C ALA A 121 1.68 13.94 6.51
N ILE A 122 3.01 13.96 6.46
CA ILE A 122 3.88 13.99 7.65
C ILE A 122 3.61 15.23 8.49
N ALA A 123 3.51 16.41 7.86
CA ALA A 123 3.24 17.65 8.56
C ALA A 123 1.90 17.60 9.33
N ARG A 124 0.85 17.02 8.72
CA ARG A 124 -0.45 16.85 9.37
C ARG A 124 -0.37 15.98 10.61
N TYR A 125 0.27 14.80 10.52
CA TYR A 125 0.45 13.91 11.68
C TYR A 125 1.26 14.58 12.79
N ASN A 126 2.34 15.26 12.44
CA ASN A 126 3.22 15.89 13.44
C ASN A 126 2.56 17.11 14.11
N ALA A 127 1.58 17.74 13.46
CA ALA A 127 0.80 18.84 14.05
C ALA A 127 -0.15 18.37 15.17
N GLU A 128 -0.51 17.09 15.19
CA GLU A 128 -1.43 16.51 16.19
C GLU A 128 -0.77 16.26 17.57
N ASN A 129 0.52 16.56 17.73
CA ASN A 129 1.29 16.37 18.98
C ASN A 129 1.20 14.96 19.57
N LEU A 130 1.18 13.96 18.70
CA LEU A 130 1.14 12.55 19.10
C LEU A 130 2.48 12.11 19.68
N THR A 131 2.47 10.98 20.38
CA THR A 131 3.71 10.29 20.80
C THR A 131 4.43 9.63 19.63
N LEU A 132 3.77 9.49 18.46
CA LEU A 132 4.39 9.10 17.20
C LEU A 132 4.69 10.37 16.39
N GLN A 133 5.93 10.50 15.94
CA GLN A 133 6.36 11.54 15.01
C GLN A 133 6.84 10.89 13.72
N PHE A 134 6.64 11.53 12.60
CA PHE A 134 7.02 10.98 11.30
C PHE A 134 8.11 11.84 10.67
N GLN A 135 9.01 11.19 9.95
CA GLN A 135 10.11 11.86 9.26
C GLN A 135 10.32 11.18 7.90
N ARG A 136 10.39 11.98 6.83
CA ARG A 136 10.79 11.44 5.53
C ARG A 136 12.30 11.20 5.52
N VAL A 137 12.71 10.03 5.01
CA VAL A 137 14.11 9.62 4.87
C VAL A 137 14.42 9.16 3.45
N THR A 138 15.70 9.18 3.10
CA THR A 138 16.22 8.50 1.91
C THR A 138 16.67 7.08 2.28
N GLY A 139 16.51 6.13 1.35
CA GLY A 139 16.81 4.72 1.64
C GLY A 139 15.63 3.98 2.26
N THR A 140 15.89 3.03 3.12
CA THR A 140 14.85 2.22 3.76
C THR A 140 14.34 2.90 5.02
N GLY A 141 13.03 3.11 5.11
CA GLY A 141 12.35 3.59 6.31
C GLY A 141 11.70 2.45 7.11
N ASP A 142 11.08 2.80 8.24
CA ASP A 142 10.19 1.91 8.98
C ASP A 142 8.93 1.62 8.15
N ILE A 143 8.46 2.62 7.38
CA ILE A 143 7.39 2.52 6.38
C ILE A 143 7.99 2.89 5.02
N ASN A 144 7.79 2.03 4.03
CA ASN A 144 8.31 2.24 2.68
C ASN A 144 7.16 2.40 1.70
N ILE A 145 6.98 3.60 1.16
CA ILE A 145 5.97 3.87 0.14
C ILE A 145 6.50 3.41 -1.21
N VAL A 146 5.84 2.44 -1.81
CA VAL A 146 6.16 1.91 -3.14
C VAL A 146 5.04 2.23 -4.12
N THR A 147 5.41 2.63 -5.31
CA THR A 147 4.46 2.91 -6.38
C THR A 147 4.36 1.73 -7.34
N TYR A 148 3.16 1.45 -7.83
CA TYR A 148 2.86 0.48 -8.88
C TYR A 148 1.83 1.07 -9.84
N TYR A 149 1.58 0.41 -10.95
CA TYR A 149 0.55 0.81 -11.91
C TYR A 149 -0.39 -0.35 -12.17
N GLU A 150 -1.68 -0.12 -11.90
CA GLU A 150 -2.74 -1.09 -12.16
C GLU A 150 -4.04 -0.37 -12.49
N VAL A 151 -4.76 -0.86 -13.50
CA VAL A 151 -6.10 -0.35 -13.83
C VAL A 151 -7.09 -1.01 -12.89
N SER A 152 -7.29 -0.42 -11.72
CA SER A 152 -8.17 -0.91 -10.65
C SER A 152 -8.75 0.26 -9.87
N ASN A 153 -9.71 -0.02 -8.98
CA ASN A 153 -10.31 1.01 -8.11
C ASN A 153 -9.47 1.29 -6.85
N THR A 154 -8.43 0.50 -6.58
CA THR A 154 -7.56 0.70 -5.42
C THR A 154 -6.66 1.92 -5.63
N LEU A 155 -6.77 2.92 -4.76
CA LEU A 155 -5.95 4.14 -4.76
C LEU A 155 -4.59 3.89 -4.14
N GLY A 156 -4.59 3.22 -3.00
CA GLY A 156 -3.44 2.78 -2.23
C GLY A 156 -3.80 1.58 -1.39
N SER A 157 -2.84 1.03 -0.67
CA SER A 157 -3.10 0.00 0.33
C SER A 157 -1.99 -0.09 1.35
N ALA A 158 -2.36 -0.41 2.59
CA ALA A 158 -1.43 -0.70 3.68
C ALA A 158 -1.96 -1.78 4.60
N GLY A 159 -1.07 -2.40 5.36
CA GLY A 159 -1.43 -3.36 6.41
C GLY A 159 -1.35 -2.75 7.81
N PHE A 160 -1.44 -3.61 8.83
CA PHE A 160 -1.48 -3.19 10.22
C PHE A 160 -0.18 -3.49 10.99
N PRO A 161 0.06 -2.79 12.10
CA PRO A 161 1.22 -2.99 12.95
C PRO A 161 1.34 -4.44 13.43
N SER A 162 2.57 -4.88 13.59
CA SER A 162 2.86 -6.19 14.16
C SER A 162 4.11 -6.13 15.05
N GLY A 163 4.10 -6.83 16.18
CA GLY A 163 5.24 -6.88 17.09
C GLY A 163 5.68 -5.52 17.65
N GLY A 164 4.76 -4.56 17.75
CA GLY A 164 5.05 -3.20 18.21
C GLY A 164 5.71 -2.30 17.18
N ASN A 165 5.82 -2.74 15.91
CA ASN A 165 6.34 -1.95 14.81
C ASN A 165 5.23 -1.57 13.83
N PRO A 166 5.34 -0.44 13.11
CA PRO A 166 4.40 -0.10 12.07
C PRO A 166 4.41 -1.16 10.96
N TYR A 167 3.33 -1.26 10.21
CA TYR A 167 3.39 -2.00 8.96
C TYR A 167 4.39 -1.33 8.02
N ASN A 168 5.23 -2.13 7.38
CA ASN A 168 6.45 -1.62 6.76
C ASN A 168 6.28 -1.17 5.31
N GLN A 169 5.07 -1.25 4.74
CA GLN A 169 4.86 -0.91 3.33
C GLN A 169 3.52 -0.24 3.08
N ILE A 170 3.53 0.82 2.28
CA ILE A 170 2.36 1.42 1.63
C ILE A 170 2.54 1.23 0.12
N ARG A 171 1.51 0.74 -0.57
CA ARG A 171 1.47 0.63 -2.02
C ARG A 171 0.57 1.71 -2.59
N MET A 172 1.07 2.53 -3.53
CA MET A 172 0.31 3.61 -4.16
C MET A 172 0.12 3.34 -5.65
N ASN A 173 -1.12 3.33 -6.12
CA ASN A 173 -1.45 3.02 -7.51
C ASN A 173 -1.35 4.27 -8.40
N THR A 174 -0.30 4.36 -9.19
CA THR A 174 -0.03 5.50 -10.08
C THR A 174 -1.02 5.63 -11.25
N TYR A 175 -1.95 4.69 -11.43
CA TYR A 175 -3.07 4.86 -12.36
C TYR A 175 -3.88 6.11 -12.02
N TRP A 176 -4.00 6.45 -10.74
CA TRP A 176 -4.84 7.54 -10.23
C TRP A 176 -4.10 8.87 -10.09
N TYR A 177 -2.76 8.90 -10.16
CA TYR A 177 -1.96 10.07 -9.81
C TYR A 177 -1.00 10.48 -10.92
N ASN A 178 -0.90 11.79 -11.15
CA ASN A 178 0.02 12.40 -12.10
C ASN A 178 0.44 13.81 -11.61
N ALA A 179 1.23 14.51 -12.40
CA ALA A 179 1.76 15.84 -12.04
C ALA A 179 0.68 16.92 -11.80
N ASN A 180 -0.56 16.70 -12.27
CA ASN A 180 -1.68 17.62 -12.06
C ASN A 180 -2.56 17.22 -10.86
N THR A 181 -2.23 16.12 -10.18
CA THR A 181 -2.98 15.68 -9.00
C THR A 181 -2.88 16.73 -7.90
N ASN A 182 -4.02 17.05 -7.28
CA ASN A 182 -4.04 17.96 -6.13
C ASN A 182 -3.22 17.35 -4.98
N ILE A 183 -2.21 18.11 -4.52
CA ILE A 183 -1.29 17.67 -3.46
C ILE A 183 -2.02 17.34 -2.16
N ASN A 184 -3.00 18.17 -1.76
CA ASN A 184 -3.78 17.93 -0.54
C ASN A 184 -4.60 16.65 -0.62
N TYR A 185 -5.18 16.35 -1.80
CA TYR A 185 -5.90 15.09 -2.02
C TYR A 185 -4.95 13.88 -1.88
N LEU A 186 -3.82 13.90 -2.59
CA LEU A 186 -2.83 12.81 -2.51
C LEU A 186 -2.26 12.68 -1.09
N ALA A 187 -2.00 13.80 -0.40
CA ALA A 187 -1.56 13.80 0.99
C ALA A 187 -2.60 13.15 1.93
N THR A 188 -3.90 13.37 1.67
CA THR A 188 -4.97 12.72 2.44
C THR A 188 -4.94 11.20 2.27
N ILE A 189 -4.76 10.70 1.03
CA ILE A 189 -4.65 9.25 0.78
C ILE A 189 -3.40 8.70 1.47
N ILE A 190 -2.23 9.35 1.30
CA ILE A 190 -0.99 8.90 1.97
C ILE A 190 -1.16 8.90 3.50
N ALA A 191 -1.77 9.93 4.09
CA ALA A 191 -2.01 9.98 5.52
C ALA A 191 -2.96 8.87 5.99
N HIS A 192 -3.98 8.53 5.18
CA HIS A 192 -4.89 7.42 5.45
C HIS A 192 -4.14 6.08 5.50
N GLU A 193 -3.30 5.80 4.50
CA GLU A 193 -2.48 4.58 4.47
C GLU A 193 -1.46 4.53 5.62
N MET A 194 -0.86 5.68 5.98
CA MET A 194 0.00 5.79 7.17
C MET A 194 -0.79 5.46 8.44
N GLY A 195 -2.07 5.83 8.49
CA GLY A 195 -2.98 5.50 9.58
C GLY A 195 -3.12 3.99 9.77
N HIS A 196 -3.32 3.23 8.70
CA HIS A 196 -3.34 1.77 8.76
C HIS A 196 -2.01 1.21 9.29
N CYS A 197 -0.88 1.74 8.80
CA CYS A 197 0.45 1.30 9.25
C CYS A 197 0.66 1.45 10.76
N ILE A 198 -0.03 2.37 11.42
CA ILE A 198 0.07 2.58 12.87
C ILE A 198 -1.11 2.03 13.67
N GLY A 199 -2.12 1.45 12.99
CA GLY A 199 -3.20 0.68 13.61
C GLY A 199 -4.60 1.26 13.50
N PHE A 200 -4.83 2.34 12.77
CA PHE A 200 -6.18 2.84 12.50
C PHE A 200 -6.93 1.93 11.51
N ARG A 201 -8.21 1.74 11.76
CA ARG A 201 -9.16 1.07 10.85
C ARG A 201 -10.18 2.07 10.32
N HIS A 202 -10.94 1.63 9.30
CA HIS A 202 -12.08 2.40 8.80
C HIS A 202 -13.14 2.56 9.89
N THR A 203 -13.74 3.74 9.97
CA THR A 203 -14.80 4.03 10.94
C THR A 203 -16.13 3.38 10.54
N ASP A 204 -16.31 3.10 9.25
CA ASP A 204 -17.49 2.50 8.64
C ASP A 204 -17.40 0.98 8.42
N TYR A 205 -16.34 0.34 8.93
CA TYR A 205 -16.07 -1.09 8.67
C TYR A 205 -17.27 -2.01 9.03
N MET A 206 -18.11 -1.60 10.00
CA MET A 206 -19.31 -2.34 10.40
C MET A 206 -20.48 -2.16 9.43
N ASN A 207 -20.55 -1.05 8.73
CA ASN A 207 -21.61 -0.76 7.78
C ASN A 207 -21.20 0.32 6.78
N ARG A 208 -20.70 -0.11 5.63
CA ARG A 208 -20.27 0.79 4.55
C ARG A 208 -21.40 1.51 3.80
N ALA A 209 -22.66 1.37 4.26
CA ALA A 209 -23.75 2.16 3.70
C ALA A 209 -23.65 3.66 4.03
N TYR A 210 -22.69 4.05 4.86
CA TYR A 210 -22.46 5.44 5.29
C TYR A 210 -21.18 6.06 4.70
N SER A 211 -20.47 5.36 3.81
CA SER A 211 -19.27 5.87 3.14
C SER A 211 -19.56 6.44 1.76
#